data_53e9f352dbea8ebd52836fa56cd49b1c
#
_entry.id   53e9f352dbea8ebd52836fa56cd49b1c
#
_cell.length_a   1.000
_cell.length_b   1.000
_cell.length_c   1.000
_cell.angle_alpha   90.00
_cell.angle_beta   90.00
_cell.angle_gamma   90.00
#
_symmetry.space_group_name_H-M   'P 1'
#
loop_
_entity.id
_entity.type
_entity.pdbx_description
1 polymer ?
#
loop_
_entity_poly.entity_id
_entity_poly.type
_entity_poly.pdbx_seq_one_letter_code
_entity_poly.pdbx_strand_id
1 'polypeptide(L)'
;MWKAVIRAYGSKKLATGTRRIGLGLLLAIALAGAGTPAWGISPAPTLVAQLSDAQEERLNGLLRDARGQIDRKNYAAGIATYQQALTIDRDNAQLYAAIGYLQILQQDFQLAIESYRQAIDRDSRNLPFRYGLAHSLYKAGRDAEAAAAYRAIIRMAPTEADAHLGLGSLLLSQSRYDEARTALEESARLAPNNAQVYEAIGQLYLAQERYDEALAPLQRALRQDSSRGTIHASLAKIWLHQGRNQEAEAALRQAIAANAEDWESHYHLAELLSARGERQAAFNFYEEAAETNPGFVPAQAALGELLLERQQYTRAIISYQAIVRRFPDDAGARYNLGIALWGNGRREAGLTYLEQARNLYDEQGSRSDVERVEALLESLTAEVE
;
A
#
# COMPACT_ATOMS: atom_id res chain seq x y z
N MET A 1 9.97 -10.49 5.31
CA MET A 1 11.16 -10.24 4.48
C MET A 1 12.22 -9.35 5.16
N TRP A 2 11.86 -8.25 5.82
CA TRP A 2 12.78 -7.31 6.50
C TRP A 2 13.66 -7.92 7.61
N LYS A 3 13.13 -8.84 8.43
CA LYS A 3 13.89 -9.50 9.52
C LYS A 3 15.01 -10.44 9.02
N ALA A 4 14.91 -10.98 7.83
CA ALA A 4 15.93 -11.87 7.26
C ALA A 4 17.12 -11.10 6.69
N VAL A 5 16.90 -9.90 6.13
CA VAL A 5 17.94 -9.03 5.58
C VAL A 5 18.82 -8.46 6.69
N ILE A 6 18.26 -8.10 7.84
CA ILE A 6 19.02 -7.61 8.99
C ILE A 6 19.90 -8.72 9.60
N ARG A 7 19.48 -9.99 9.59
CA ARG A 7 20.27 -11.12 10.10
C ARG A 7 21.45 -11.51 9.21
N ALA A 8 21.35 -11.35 7.91
CA ALA A 8 22.41 -11.74 6.97
C ALA A 8 23.66 -10.83 7.03
N TYR A 9 23.50 -9.60 7.50
CA TYR A 9 24.59 -8.62 7.58
C TYR A 9 25.24 -8.46 8.96
N GLY A 10 24.69 -9.09 10.01
CA GLY A 10 25.23 -9.01 11.37
C GLY A 10 26.42 -9.93 11.64
N SER A 11 26.78 -10.85 10.78
CA SER A 11 27.75 -11.93 11.05
C SER A 11 29.06 -11.92 10.26
N LYS A 12 29.31 -10.92 9.40
CA LYS A 12 30.62 -10.82 8.74
C LYS A 12 31.57 -9.91 9.52
N LYS A 13 32.55 -10.53 10.18
CA LYS A 13 33.70 -9.87 10.79
C LYS A 13 34.36 -8.90 9.82
N LEU A 14 34.49 -7.65 10.22
CA LEU A 14 35.25 -6.60 9.55
C LEU A 14 36.71 -7.06 9.40
N ALA A 15 37.14 -7.39 8.19
CA ALA A 15 38.55 -7.43 7.85
C ALA A 15 39.02 -6.00 7.64
N THR A 16 40.08 -5.65 8.34
CA THR A 16 40.78 -4.38 8.31
C THR A 16 41.21 -3.99 6.89
N GLY A 17 40.69 -2.87 6.38
CA GLY A 17 41.30 -2.27 5.20
C GLY A 17 40.42 -1.51 4.19
N THR A 18 39.21 -1.03 4.54
CA THR A 18 38.49 -0.12 3.62
C THR A 18 37.58 0.86 4.39
N ARG A 19 38.02 2.09 4.50
CA ARG A 19 37.53 3.15 5.39
C ARG A 19 36.24 3.88 4.97
N ARG A 20 35.41 3.43 3.99
CA ARG A 20 34.26 4.19 3.47
C ARG A 20 32.99 3.41 3.10
N ILE A 21 32.72 2.23 3.66
CA ILE A 21 31.66 1.33 3.11
C ILE A 21 30.37 1.29 3.95
N GLY A 22 30.26 2.02 5.08
CA GLY A 22 29.19 1.76 6.07
C GLY A 22 27.79 2.28 5.71
N LEU A 23 27.64 3.44 5.09
CA LEU A 23 26.31 4.07 4.89
C LEU A 23 25.66 3.83 3.52
N GLY A 24 26.46 3.70 2.47
CA GLY A 24 25.93 3.47 1.10
C GLY A 24 25.13 2.17 0.96
N LEU A 25 25.46 1.18 1.79
CA LEU A 25 24.81 -0.15 1.73
C LEU A 25 23.38 -0.15 2.33
N LEU A 26 23.11 0.72 3.31
CA LEU A 26 21.80 0.79 3.97
C LEU A 26 20.73 1.44 3.07
N LEU A 27 21.12 2.37 2.20
CA LEU A 27 20.19 3.04 1.29
C LEU A 27 19.86 2.19 0.04
N ALA A 28 20.84 1.45 -0.48
CA ALA A 28 20.62 0.60 -1.66
C ALA A 28 19.66 -0.56 -1.40
N ILE A 29 19.61 -1.07 -0.16
CA ILE A 29 18.75 -2.20 0.24
C ILE A 29 17.29 -1.77 0.47
N ALA A 30 17.06 -0.50 0.80
CA ALA A 30 15.72 0.00 1.09
C ALA A 30 14.88 0.30 -0.17
N LEU A 31 15.54 0.49 -1.32
CA LEU A 31 14.91 0.92 -2.57
C LEU A 31 14.90 -0.18 -3.65
N ALA A 32 15.73 -1.20 -3.51
CA ALA A 32 15.80 -2.32 -4.45
C ALA A 32 15.18 -3.58 -3.82
N GLY A 33 13.95 -3.84 -4.09
CA GLY A 33 13.35 -5.15 -3.84
C GLY A 33 13.80 -6.12 -4.93
N ALA A 34 15.01 -6.65 -4.86
CA ALA A 34 15.55 -7.85 -5.48
C ALA A 34 16.93 -7.63 -6.12
N GLY A 35 17.88 -8.48 -5.75
CA GLY A 35 19.14 -8.70 -6.49
C GLY A 35 20.20 -7.61 -6.27
N THR A 36 21.29 -7.94 -5.61
CA THR A 36 22.46 -7.07 -5.46
C THR A 36 23.11 -6.79 -6.82
N PRO A 37 23.07 -5.56 -7.34
CA PRO A 37 23.99 -5.19 -8.43
C PRO A 37 25.37 -4.95 -7.81
N ALA A 38 26.39 -5.58 -8.40
CA ALA A 38 27.78 -5.35 -8.08
C ALA A 38 28.21 -3.99 -8.67
N TRP A 39 28.12 -2.92 -7.89
CA TRP A 39 28.61 -1.60 -8.30
C TRP A 39 30.06 -1.44 -7.93
N GLY A 40 30.93 -1.75 -8.87
CA GLY A 40 32.32 -1.33 -8.86
C GLY A 40 32.43 0.07 -9.46
N ILE A 41 32.32 1.12 -8.65
CA ILE A 41 32.67 2.48 -9.06
C ILE A 41 33.75 3.00 -8.11
N SER A 42 34.96 3.19 -8.66
CA SER A 42 36.04 3.95 -8.02
C SER A 42 35.61 5.42 -7.90
N PRO A 43 35.62 6.03 -6.72
CA PRO A 43 35.38 7.46 -6.62
C PRO A 43 36.55 8.24 -7.16
N ALA A 44 36.27 9.21 -8.03
CA ALA A 44 37.26 10.24 -8.38
C ALA A 44 37.65 11.01 -7.12
N PRO A 45 38.93 11.40 -6.94
CA PRO A 45 39.37 12.12 -5.75
C PRO A 45 38.88 13.57 -5.81
N THR A 46 37.76 13.87 -5.17
CA THR A 46 37.46 15.21 -4.74
C THR A 46 38.28 15.47 -3.46
N LEU A 47 39.03 16.59 -3.42
CA LEU A 47 39.68 17.09 -2.22
C LEU A 47 38.61 17.38 -1.14
N VAL A 48 38.25 16.36 -0.39
CA VAL A 48 37.48 16.49 0.84
C VAL A 48 38.47 16.94 1.90
N ALA A 49 38.23 18.04 2.58
CA ALA A 49 39.01 18.44 3.75
C ALA A 49 39.13 17.22 4.66
N GLN A 50 40.35 16.79 4.94
CA GLN A 50 40.58 15.62 5.81
C GLN A 50 40.11 15.99 7.20
N LEU A 51 39.15 15.21 7.72
CA LEU A 51 38.75 15.32 9.11
C LEU A 51 39.95 14.97 10.00
N SER A 52 40.10 15.65 11.13
CA SER A 52 41.09 15.22 12.13
C SER A 52 40.67 13.88 12.75
N ASP A 53 41.64 13.12 13.29
CA ASP A 53 41.35 11.83 13.93
C ASP A 53 40.24 11.94 15.01
N ALA A 54 40.23 13.02 15.78
CA ALA A 54 39.21 13.30 16.79
C ALA A 54 37.82 13.56 16.17
N GLN A 55 37.77 14.23 15.01
CA GLN A 55 36.51 14.43 14.26
C GLN A 55 35.99 13.13 13.64
N GLU A 56 36.89 12.30 13.10
CA GLU A 56 36.51 10.97 12.57
C GLU A 56 35.99 10.07 13.69
N GLU A 57 36.64 10.04 14.84
CA GLU A 57 36.19 9.24 16.00
C GLU A 57 34.83 9.70 16.49
N ARG A 58 34.60 11.01 16.60
CA ARG A 58 33.33 11.60 16.99
C ARG A 58 32.23 11.29 15.96
N LEU A 59 32.53 11.43 14.66
CA LEU A 59 31.61 11.09 13.59
C LEU A 59 31.21 9.60 13.65
N ASN A 60 32.19 8.71 13.80
CA ASN A 60 31.94 7.26 13.92
C ASN A 60 31.12 6.94 15.20
N GLY A 61 31.28 7.67 16.27
CA GLY A 61 30.43 7.58 17.47
C GLY A 61 28.99 7.92 17.15
N LEU A 62 28.74 9.08 16.54
CA LEU A 62 27.40 9.52 16.15
C LEU A 62 26.73 8.53 15.15
N LEU A 63 27.49 7.96 14.21
CA LEU A 63 26.96 6.98 13.27
C LEU A 63 26.49 5.67 13.97
N ARG A 64 27.25 5.23 14.99
CA ARG A 64 26.85 4.07 15.82
C ARG A 64 25.59 4.38 16.63
N ASP A 65 25.53 5.56 17.25
CA ASP A 65 24.38 6.00 18.04
C ASP A 65 23.12 6.13 17.17
N ALA A 66 23.23 6.74 15.99
CA ALA A 66 22.13 6.82 15.03
C ALA A 66 21.60 5.43 14.67
N ARG A 67 22.50 4.47 14.39
CA ARG A 67 22.09 3.09 14.11
C ARG A 67 21.32 2.48 15.29
N GLY A 68 21.81 2.67 16.52
CA GLY A 68 21.12 2.19 17.73
C GLY A 68 19.72 2.81 17.90
N GLN A 69 19.54 4.08 17.51
CA GLN A 69 18.21 4.71 17.51
C GLN A 69 17.29 4.11 16.43
N ILE A 70 17.81 3.87 15.22
CA ILE A 70 17.07 3.25 14.11
C ILE A 70 16.61 1.85 14.46
N ASP A 71 17.48 1.04 15.07
CA ASP A 71 17.13 -0.34 15.50
C ASP A 71 15.99 -0.35 16.52
N ARG A 72 15.87 0.70 17.33
CA ARG A 72 14.77 0.93 18.29
C ARG A 72 13.56 1.63 17.64
N LYS A 73 13.57 1.85 16.32
CA LYS A 73 12.57 2.62 15.57
C LYS A 73 12.39 4.07 16.04
N ASN A 74 13.37 4.61 16.75
CA ASN A 74 13.38 6.02 17.17
C ASN A 74 13.96 6.89 16.05
N TYR A 75 13.20 7.05 14.97
CA TYR A 75 13.67 7.73 13.76
C TYR A 75 13.97 9.21 13.99
N ALA A 76 13.18 9.88 14.84
CA ALA A 76 13.42 11.28 15.19
C ALA A 76 14.78 11.51 15.87
N ALA A 77 15.14 10.65 16.84
CA ALA A 77 16.46 10.70 17.47
C ALA A 77 17.58 10.34 16.48
N GLY A 78 17.35 9.38 15.58
CA GLY A 78 18.26 9.03 14.49
C GLY A 78 18.56 10.22 13.58
N ILE A 79 17.52 10.96 13.17
CA ILE A 79 17.65 12.20 12.37
C ILE A 79 18.46 13.23 13.11
N ALA A 80 18.14 13.52 14.38
CA ALA A 80 18.87 14.49 15.20
C ALA A 80 20.35 14.12 15.31
N THR A 81 20.66 12.83 15.48
CA THR A 81 22.04 12.34 15.54
C THR A 81 22.77 12.50 14.19
N TYR A 82 22.13 12.24 13.06
CA TYR A 82 22.71 12.51 11.74
C TYR A 82 22.89 14.01 11.48
N GLN A 83 21.99 14.86 11.96
CA GLN A 83 22.18 16.33 11.90
C GLN A 83 23.39 16.78 12.71
N GLN A 84 23.64 16.17 13.88
CA GLN A 84 24.89 16.41 14.60
C GLN A 84 26.13 15.94 13.82
N ALA A 85 26.05 14.79 13.15
CA ALA A 85 27.12 14.32 12.28
C ALA A 85 27.41 15.29 11.13
N LEU A 86 26.38 15.92 10.55
CA LEU A 86 26.51 16.97 9.53
C LEU A 86 27.23 18.25 10.05
N THR A 87 27.29 18.49 11.34
CA THR A 87 28.11 19.61 11.87
C THR A 87 29.61 19.34 11.75
N ILE A 88 29.99 18.05 11.67
CA ILE A 88 31.38 17.60 11.51
C ILE A 88 31.73 17.45 10.02
N ASP A 89 30.86 16.78 9.25
CA ASP A 89 31.05 16.53 7.81
C ASP A 89 29.85 17.07 7.04
N ARG A 90 29.87 18.37 6.70
CA ARG A 90 28.76 19.10 6.08
C ARG A 90 28.49 18.68 4.63
N ASP A 91 29.49 18.17 3.96
CA ASP A 91 29.40 17.80 2.54
C ASP A 91 29.16 16.31 2.32
N ASN A 92 28.84 15.59 3.39
CA ASN A 92 28.55 14.18 3.33
C ASN A 92 27.14 13.91 2.76
N ALA A 93 27.10 13.65 1.46
CA ALA A 93 25.87 13.33 0.74
C ALA A 93 25.08 12.16 1.37
N GLN A 94 25.79 11.18 1.93
CA GLN A 94 25.20 9.99 2.52
C GLN A 94 24.42 10.29 3.79
N LEU A 95 24.86 11.28 4.60
CA LEU A 95 24.13 11.71 5.80
C LEU A 95 22.80 12.35 5.42
N TYR A 96 22.79 13.22 4.41
CA TYR A 96 21.52 13.79 3.90
C TYR A 96 20.58 12.72 3.39
N ALA A 97 21.08 11.76 2.64
CA ALA A 97 20.26 10.65 2.14
C ALA A 97 19.75 9.75 3.27
N ALA A 98 20.56 9.52 4.32
CA ALA A 98 20.12 8.77 5.49
C ALA A 98 19.01 9.51 6.26
N ILE A 99 19.10 10.82 6.41
CA ILE A 99 18.04 11.66 6.96
C ILE A 99 16.77 11.52 6.10
N GLY A 100 16.88 11.68 4.77
CA GLY A 100 15.75 11.52 3.86
C GLY A 100 15.09 10.17 3.98
N TYR A 101 15.86 9.09 4.13
CA TYR A 101 15.32 7.76 4.35
C TYR A 101 14.52 7.64 5.66
N LEU A 102 15.04 8.18 6.77
CA LEU A 102 14.32 8.18 8.05
C LEU A 102 13.04 9.02 8.00
N GLN A 103 13.05 10.11 7.25
CA GLN A 103 11.87 10.94 6.99
C GLN A 103 10.80 10.17 6.18
N ILE A 104 11.21 9.34 5.20
CA ILE A 104 10.27 8.42 4.53
C ILE A 104 9.62 7.45 5.53
N LEU A 105 10.40 6.89 6.46
CA LEU A 105 9.88 5.98 7.48
C LEU A 105 8.92 6.66 8.47
N GLN A 106 9.04 7.98 8.65
CA GLN A 106 8.09 8.81 9.40
C GLN A 106 6.93 9.34 8.56
N GLN A 107 6.91 9.04 7.25
CA GLN A 107 5.96 9.56 6.26
C GLN A 107 6.06 11.07 6.03
N ASP A 108 7.18 11.70 6.43
CA ASP A 108 7.48 13.11 6.20
C ASP A 108 8.06 13.31 4.79
N PHE A 109 7.27 13.00 3.77
CA PHE A 109 7.76 12.92 2.38
C PHE A 109 8.29 14.26 1.85
N GLN A 110 7.71 15.38 2.30
CA GLN A 110 8.18 16.71 1.88
C GLN A 110 9.60 16.99 2.39
N LEU A 111 9.88 16.67 3.65
CA LEU A 111 11.23 16.81 4.22
C LEU A 111 12.21 15.84 3.56
N ALA A 112 11.77 14.61 3.26
CA ALA A 112 12.58 13.63 2.55
C ALA A 112 13.01 14.12 1.16
N ILE A 113 12.11 14.80 0.41
CA ILE A 113 12.43 15.42 -0.88
C ILE A 113 13.59 16.41 -0.73
N GLU A 114 13.55 17.27 0.29
CA GLU A 114 14.59 18.27 0.55
C GLU A 114 15.93 17.61 0.90
N SER A 115 15.88 16.62 1.77
CA SER A 115 17.09 15.88 2.18
C SER A 115 17.73 15.13 1.01
N TYR A 116 16.95 14.47 0.14
CA TYR A 116 17.49 13.83 -1.04
C TYR A 116 18.01 14.82 -2.08
N ARG A 117 17.40 16.00 -2.24
CA ARG A 117 17.95 17.06 -3.08
C ARG A 117 19.33 17.51 -2.59
N GLN A 118 19.45 17.74 -1.28
CA GLN A 118 20.76 18.07 -0.67
C GLN A 118 21.81 16.97 -0.88
N ALA A 119 21.40 15.70 -0.84
CA ALA A 119 22.29 14.56 -1.14
C ALA A 119 22.72 14.58 -2.61
N ILE A 120 21.80 14.82 -3.54
CA ILE A 120 22.07 14.85 -4.99
C ILE A 120 22.93 16.05 -5.38
N ASP A 121 22.77 17.21 -4.73
CA ASP A 121 23.60 18.40 -4.97
C ASP A 121 25.07 18.11 -4.67
N ARG A 122 25.36 17.23 -3.68
CA ARG A 122 26.71 16.83 -3.28
C ARG A 122 27.27 15.64 -4.06
N ASP A 123 26.41 14.71 -4.44
CA ASP A 123 26.76 13.56 -5.28
C ASP A 123 25.66 13.35 -6.35
N SER A 124 25.82 14.10 -7.43
CA SER A 124 24.82 14.15 -8.51
C SER A 124 24.71 12.86 -9.33
N ARG A 125 25.69 11.95 -9.22
CA ARG A 125 25.70 10.68 -9.95
C ARG A 125 25.15 9.50 -9.15
N ASN A 126 24.78 9.69 -7.91
CA ASN A 126 24.29 8.64 -7.02
C ASN A 126 22.85 8.25 -7.36
N LEU A 127 22.69 7.11 -8.00
CA LEU A 127 21.35 6.60 -8.37
C LEU A 127 20.46 6.32 -7.16
N PRO A 128 20.92 5.67 -6.08
CA PRO A 128 20.16 5.52 -4.84
C PRO A 128 19.51 6.81 -4.33
N PHE A 129 20.21 7.94 -4.36
CA PHE A 129 19.63 9.21 -3.91
C PHE A 129 18.52 9.70 -4.83
N ARG A 130 18.68 9.50 -6.15
CA ARG A 130 17.65 9.83 -7.14
C ARG A 130 16.42 8.94 -7.02
N TYR A 131 16.59 7.66 -6.71
CA TYR A 131 15.47 6.76 -6.39
C TYR A 131 14.75 7.20 -5.11
N GLY A 132 15.49 7.59 -4.06
CA GLY A 132 14.89 8.14 -2.83
C GLY A 132 14.08 9.39 -3.10
N LEU A 133 14.60 10.31 -3.93
CA LEU A 133 13.87 11.50 -4.38
C LEU A 133 12.59 11.12 -5.16
N ALA A 134 12.70 10.24 -6.16
CA ALA A 134 11.57 9.83 -6.97
C ALA A 134 10.45 9.19 -6.13
N HIS A 135 10.82 8.30 -5.20
CA HIS A 135 9.89 7.68 -4.27
C HIS A 135 9.22 8.71 -3.34
N SER A 136 10.01 9.63 -2.77
CA SER A 136 9.47 10.68 -1.89
C SER A 136 8.49 11.60 -2.62
N LEU A 137 8.82 11.98 -3.87
CA LEU A 137 7.94 12.76 -4.74
C LEU A 137 6.62 12.04 -5.03
N TYR A 138 6.68 10.75 -5.37
CA TYR A 138 5.50 9.93 -5.59
C TYR A 138 4.62 9.86 -4.34
N LYS A 139 5.21 9.56 -3.19
CA LYS A 139 4.48 9.49 -1.92
C LYS A 139 3.89 10.84 -1.47
N ALA A 140 4.52 11.94 -1.87
CA ALA A 140 4.01 13.30 -1.65
C ALA A 140 2.92 13.71 -2.66
N GLY A 141 2.51 12.84 -3.60
CA GLY A 141 1.54 13.16 -4.66
C GLY A 141 2.09 14.11 -5.74
N ARG A 142 3.42 14.30 -5.81
CA ARG A 142 4.09 15.15 -6.80
C ARG A 142 4.46 14.35 -8.05
N ASP A 143 3.46 13.74 -8.67
CA ASP A 143 3.62 12.71 -9.69
C ASP A 143 4.39 13.17 -10.93
N ALA A 144 4.17 14.40 -11.38
CA ALA A 144 4.90 14.94 -12.54
C ALA A 144 6.41 15.05 -12.27
N GLU A 145 6.78 15.44 -11.05
CA GLU A 145 8.18 15.53 -10.65
C GLU A 145 8.80 14.13 -10.40
N ALA A 146 8.01 13.20 -9.86
CA ALA A 146 8.44 11.81 -9.72
C ALA A 146 8.74 11.18 -11.10
N ALA A 147 7.88 11.40 -12.09
CA ALA A 147 8.12 10.95 -13.46
C ALA A 147 9.39 11.59 -14.06
N ALA A 148 9.59 12.90 -13.84
CA ALA A 148 10.81 13.57 -14.27
C ALA A 148 12.06 13.01 -13.60
N ALA A 149 11.98 12.65 -12.30
CA ALA A 149 13.08 12.02 -11.57
C ALA A 149 13.42 10.63 -12.13
N TYR A 150 12.44 9.77 -12.39
CA TYR A 150 12.69 8.46 -13.04
C TYR A 150 13.27 8.63 -14.44
N ARG A 151 12.75 9.56 -15.26
CA ARG A 151 13.35 9.86 -16.58
C ARG A 151 14.79 10.37 -16.48
N ALA A 152 15.12 11.10 -15.42
CA ALA A 152 16.51 11.53 -15.19
C ALA A 152 17.41 10.33 -14.85
N ILE A 153 16.94 9.35 -14.07
CA ILE A 153 17.67 8.10 -13.81
C ILE A 153 17.90 7.34 -15.13
N ILE A 154 16.86 7.18 -15.94
CA ILE A 154 16.92 6.49 -17.24
C ILE A 154 17.93 7.17 -18.20
N ARG A 155 17.97 8.51 -18.24
CA ARG A 155 18.99 9.23 -19.05
C ARG A 155 20.41 8.99 -18.58
N MET A 156 20.62 8.81 -17.29
CA MET A 156 21.95 8.55 -16.71
C MET A 156 22.37 7.09 -16.84
N ALA A 157 21.44 6.19 -16.71
CA ALA A 157 21.61 4.76 -16.73
C ALA A 157 20.45 4.09 -17.52
N PRO A 158 20.52 4.06 -18.85
CA PRO A 158 19.41 3.57 -19.69
C PRO A 158 19.07 2.09 -19.50
N THR A 159 20.00 1.33 -18.94
CA THR A 159 19.83 -0.11 -18.68
C THR A 159 19.31 -0.43 -17.28
N GLU A 160 18.91 0.59 -16.51
CA GLU A 160 18.33 0.42 -15.18
C GLU A 160 16.87 -0.04 -15.27
N ALA A 161 16.65 -1.33 -15.17
CA ALA A 161 15.32 -1.93 -15.24
C ALA A 161 14.36 -1.36 -14.19
N ASP A 162 14.86 -1.12 -12.97
CA ASP A 162 14.03 -0.60 -11.86
C ASP A 162 13.56 0.84 -12.11
N ALA A 163 14.32 1.64 -12.86
CA ALA A 163 13.90 2.98 -13.24
C ALA A 163 12.73 2.95 -14.25
N HIS A 164 12.81 2.03 -15.20
CA HIS A 164 11.72 1.79 -16.15
C HIS A 164 10.47 1.21 -15.45
N LEU A 165 10.65 0.27 -14.50
CA LEU A 165 9.57 -0.26 -13.69
C LEU A 165 8.90 0.84 -12.85
N GLY A 166 9.70 1.67 -12.16
CA GLY A 166 9.17 2.77 -11.35
C GLY A 166 8.41 3.80 -12.18
N LEU A 167 8.93 4.18 -13.36
CA LEU A 167 8.25 5.06 -14.29
C LEU A 167 6.94 4.44 -14.79
N GLY A 168 6.98 3.17 -15.20
CA GLY A 168 5.81 2.45 -15.71
C GLY A 168 4.71 2.32 -14.66
N SER A 169 5.06 1.97 -13.42
CA SER A 169 4.11 1.87 -12.31
C SER A 169 3.47 3.22 -11.96
N LEU A 170 4.26 4.29 -11.98
CA LEU A 170 3.76 5.65 -11.77
C LEU A 170 2.80 6.07 -12.88
N LEU A 171 3.14 5.81 -14.14
CA LEU A 171 2.27 6.12 -15.29
C LEU A 171 0.98 5.30 -15.27
N LEU A 172 1.06 4.05 -14.81
CA LEU A 172 -0.12 3.21 -14.60
C LEU A 172 -1.07 3.82 -13.56
N SER A 173 -0.56 4.30 -12.44
CA SER A 173 -1.40 4.97 -11.42
C SER A 173 -2.06 6.25 -11.93
N GLN A 174 -1.51 6.87 -12.99
CA GLN A 174 -2.08 8.02 -13.68
C GLN A 174 -3.00 7.63 -14.85
N SER A 175 -3.30 6.35 -15.04
CA SER A 175 -4.05 5.81 -16.19
C SER A 175 -3.44 6.14 -17.56
N ARG A 176 -2.13 6.43 -17.61
CA ARG A 176 -1.37 6.69 -18.85
C ARG A 176 -0.87 5.36 -19.43
N TYR A 177 -1.79 4.53 -19.85
CA TYR A 177 -1.56 3.11 -20.13
C TYR A 177 -0.54 2.84 -21.24
N ASP A 178 -0.52 3.61 -22.32
CA ASP A 178 0.43 3.38 -23.44
C ASP A 178 1.87 3.72 -23.05
N GLU A 179 2.04 4.79 -22.30
CA GLU A 179 3.38 5.16 -21.80
C GLU A 179 3.84 4.19 -20.70
N ALA A 180 2.93 3.75 -19.84
CA ALA A 180 3.21 2.73 -18.83
C ALA A 180 3.65 1.42 -19.49
N ARG A 181 2.93 0.98 -20.53
CA ARG A 181 3.28 -0.21 -21.30
C ARG A 181 4.69 -0.12 -21.86
N THR A 182 5.03 0.98 -22.54
CA THR A 182 6.36 1.18 -23.12
C THR A 182 7.47 1.07 -22.07
N ALA A 183 7.26 1.71 -20.91
CA ALA A 183 8.25 1.65 -19.84
C ALA A 183 8.35 0.25 -19.22
N LEU A 184 7.24 -0.43 -18.98
CA LEU A 184 7.21 -1.78 -18.39
C LEU A 184 7.78 -2.84 -19.35
N GLU A 185 7.54 -2.74 -20.66
CA GLU A 185 8.12 -3.62 -21.67
C GLU A 185 9.65 -3.48 -21.73
N GLU A 186 10.15 -2.25 -21.63
CA GLU A 186 11.61 -2.03 -21.56
C GLU A 186 12.19 -2.58 -20.25
N SER A 187 11.52 -2.40 -19.13
CA SER A 187 11.91 -3.04 -17.87
C SER A 187 11.94 -4.57 -17.98
N ALA A 188 10.93 -5.17 -18.62
CA ALA A 188 10.88 -6.62 -18.84
C ALA A 188 11.99 -7.12 -19.76
N ARG A 189 12.38 -6.34 -20.76
CA ARG A 189 13.53 -6.65 -21.65
C ARG A 189 14.85 -6.63 -20.87
N LEU A 190 15.02 -5.67 -19.97
CA LEU A 190 16.24 -5.50 -19.16
C LEU A 190 16.32 -6.50 -18.00
N ALA A 191 15.19 -6.82 -17.37
CA ALA A 191 15.11 -7.73 -16.23
C ALA A 191 14.07 -8.85 -16.47
N PRO A 192 14.34 -9.83 -17.36
CA PRO A 192 13.37 -10.84 -17.79
C PRO A 192 12.96 -11.84 -16.69
N ASN A 193 13.64 -11.82 -15.55
CA ASN A 193 13.33 -12.69 -14.41
C ASN A 193 12.86 -11.91 -13.17
N ASN A 194 12.43 -10.67 -13.33
CA ASN A 194 11.91 -9.88 -12.23
C ASN A 194 10.37 -10.04 -12.12
N ALA A 195 9.90 -10.70 -11.07
CA ALA A 195 8.48 -10.93 -10.81
C ALA A 195 7.66 -9.63 -10.76
N GLN A 196 8.23 -8.55 -10.19
CA GLN A 196 7.54 -7.26 -10.03
C GLN A 196 7.20 -6.62 -11.39
N VAL A 197 8.07 -6.81 -12.38
CA VAL A 197 7.85 -6.27 -13.74
C VAL A 197 6.64 -6.94 -14.37
N TYR A 198 6.55 -8.27 -14.31
CA TYR A 198 5.43 -9.01 -14.88
C TYR A 198 4.14 -8.83 -14.08
N GLU A 199 4.23 -8.64 -12.78
CA GLU A 199 3.10 -8.21 -11.95
C GLU A 199 2.57 -6.85 -12.40
N ALA A 200 3.45 -5.85 -12.60
CA ALA A 200 3.06 -4.53 -13.06
C ALA A 200 2.44 -4.56 -14.47
N ILE A 201 2.96 -5.41 -15.38
CA ILE A 201 2.36 -5.63 -16.71
C ILE A 201 0.97 -6.26 -16.57
N GLY A 202 0.81 -7.23 -15.68
CA GLY A 202 -0.50 -7.83 -15.39
C GLY A 202 -1.49 -6.82 -14.86
N GLN A 203 -1.06 -5.99 -13.91
CA GLN A 203 -1.88 -4.90 -13.36
C GLN A 203 -2.25 -3.85 -14.41
N LEU A 204 -1.36 -3.55 -15.36
CA LEU A 204 -1.66 -2.68 -16.49
C LEU A 204 -2.83 -3.21 -17.33
N TYR A 205 -2.82 -4.50 -17.66
CA TYR A 205 -3.92 -5.11 -18.40
C TYR A 205 -5.20 -5.20 -17.58
N LEU A 206 -5.11 -5.50 -16.26
CA LEU A 206 -6.27 -5.49 -15.37
C LEU A 206 -6.92 -4.10 -15.26
N ALA A 207 -6.10 -3.03 -15.20
CA ALA A 207 -6.60 -1.65 -15.17
C ALA A 207 -7.32 -1.25 -16.47
N GLN A 208 -7.07 -1.96 -17.57
CA GLN A 208 -7.76 -1.83 -18.85
C GLN A 208 -8.89 -2.85 -19.03
N GLU A 209 -9.22 -3.65 -18.01
CA GLU A 209 -10.19 -4.75 -18.05
C GLU A 209 -9.86 -5.83 -19.10
N ARG A 210 -8.58 -5.93 -19.49
CA ARG A 210 -8.06 -6.87 -20.46
C ARG A 210 -7.60 -8.15 -19.76
N TYR A 211 -8.56 -8.89 -19.22
CA TYR A 211 -8.32 -10.00 -18.31
C TYR A 211 -7.51 -11.15 -18.95
N ASP A 212 -7.78 -11.45 -20.21
CA ASP A 212 -7.07 -12.55 -20.90
C ASP A 212 -5.58 -12.23 -21.13
N GLU A 213 -5.26 -10.96 -21.44
CA GLU A 213 -3.88 -10.53 -21.62
C GLU A 213 -3.13 -10.36 -20.29
N ALA A 214 -3.84 -10.11 -19.18
CA ALA A 214 -3.26 -10.04 -17.85
C ALA A 214 -2.79 -11.41 -17.33
N LEU A 215 -3.42 -12.50 -17.78
CA LEU A 215 -3.19 -13.83 -17.21
C LEU A 215 -1.74 -14.32 -17.41
N ALA A 216 -1.20 -14.22 -18.63
CA ALA A 216 0.14 -14.72 -18.93
C ALA A 216 1.26 -13.99 -18.15
N PRO A 217 1.30 -12.64 -18.07
CA PRO A 217 2.24 -11.91 -17.23
C PRO A 217 2.14 -12.30 -15.75
N LEU A 218 0.93 -12.36 -15.19
CA LEU A 218 0.74 -12.71 -13.77
C LEU A 218 1.19 -14.13 -13.46
N GLN A 219 0.90 -15.10 -14.34
CA GLN A 219 1.41 -16.46 -14.19
C GLN A 219 2.94 -16.51 -14.29
N ARG A 220 3.56 -15.68 -15.13
CA ARG A 220 5.02 -15.57 -15.20
C ARG A 220 5.58 -14.98 -13.91
N ALA A 221 4.96 -13.94 -13.36
CA ALA A 221 5.33 -13.35 -12.07
C ALA A 221 5.23 -14.38 -10.95
N LEU A 222 4.13 -15.16 -10.91
CA LEU A 222 3.91 -16.19 -9.90
C LEU A 222 4.96 -17.32 -9.94
N ARG A 223 5.42 -17.72 -11.14
CA ARG A 223 6.50 -18.72 -11.28
C ARG A 223 7.84 -18.22 -10.75
N GLN A 224 8.07 -16.91 -10.73
CA GLN A 224 9.31 -16.31 -10.24
C GLN A 224 9.26 -16.03 -8.73
N ASP A 225 8.11 -15.63 -8.22
CA ASP A 225 7.88 -15.38 -6.79
C ASP A 225 6.44 -15.77 -6.41
N SER A 226 6.29 -16.99 -5.93
CA SER A 226 4.98 -17.53 -5.51
C SER A 226 4.50 -17.00 -4.16
N SER A 227 5.32 -16.23 -3.43
CA SER A 227 4.97 -15.73 -2.09
C SER A 227 4.23 -14.38 -2.13
N ARG A 228 4.09 -13.77 -3.30
CA ARG A 228 3.48 -12.43 -3.46
C ARG A 228 1.95 -12.52 -3.46
N GLY A 229 1.32 -12.12 -2.36
CA GLY A 229 -0.13 -12.11 -2.22
C GLY A 229 -0.84 -11.29 -3.29
N THR A 230 -0.25 -10.16 -3.69
CA THR A 230 -0.79 -9.26 -4.73
C THR A 230 -0.94 -9.93 -6.10
N ILE A 231 -0.07 -10.89 -6.45
CA ILE A 231 -0.20 -11.66 -7.69
C ILE A 231 -1.39 -12.62 -7.58
N HIS A 232 -1.53 -13.28 -6.43
CA HIS A 232 -2.66 -14.18 -6.17
C HIS A 232 -4.00 -13.41 -6.19
N ALA A 233 -4.08 -12.23 -5.56
CA ALA A 233 -5.25 -11.36 -5.61
C ALA A 233 -5.60 -10.95 -7.05
N SER A 234 -4.60 -10.57 -7.84
CA SER A 234 -4.77 -10.21 -9.26
C SER A 234 -5.28 -11.38 -10.10
N LEU A 235 -4.76 -12.59 -9.88
CA LEU A 235 -5.25 -13.81 -10.55
C LEU A 235 -6.68 -14.16 -10.12
N ALA A 236 -7.00 -14.00 -8.84
CA ALA A 236 -8.34 -14.22 -8.33
C ALA A 236 -9.37 -13.33 -9.03
N LYS A 237 -9.03 -12.04 -9.22
CA LYS A 237 -9.88 -11.09 -9.96
C LYS A 237 -10.19 -11.57 -11.39
N ILE A 238 -9.19 -12.11 -12.08
CA ILE A 238 -9.38 -12.69 -13.42
C ILE A 238 -10.33 -13.89 -13.37
N TRP A 239 -10.09 -14.82 -12.44
CA TRP A 239 -10.89 -16.03 -12.33
C TRP A 239 -12.34 -15.76 -11.88
N LEU A 240 -12.54 -14.77 -11.01
CA LEU A 240 -13.89 -14.28 -10.67
C LEU A 240 -14.63 -13.76 -11.92
N HIS A 241 -13.96 -12.94 -12.71
CA HIS A 241 -14.54 -12.43 -13.97
C HIS A 241 -14.88 -13.55 -14.96
N GLN A 242 -14.08 -14.62 -15.00
CA GLN A 242 -14.31 -15.80 -15.86
C GLN A 242 -15.29 -16.80 -15.25
N GLY A 243 -15.86 -16.58 -14.06
CA GLY A 243 -16.72 -17.51 -13.36
C GLY A 243 -16.03 -18.78 -12.83
N ARG A 244 -14.68 -18.77 -12.78
CA ARG A 244 -13.84 -19.88 -12.31
C ARG A 244 -13.71 -19.81 -10.78
N ASN A 245 -14.82 -20.05 -10.10
CA ASN A 245 -14.95 -19.77 -8.68
C ASN A 245 -14.01 -20.63 -7.79
N GLN A 246 -13.68 -21.86 -8.19
CA GLN A 246 -12.77 -22.71 -7.41
C GLN A 246 -11.33 -22.19 -7.44
N GLU A 247 -10.84 -21.79 -8.62
CA GLU A 247 -9.52 -21.22 -8.79
C GLU A 247 -9.43 -19.85 -8.13
N ALA A 248 -10.48 -19.04 -8.22
CA ALA A 248 -10.58 -17.76 -7.54
C ALA A 248 -10.48 -17.94 -6.02
N GLU A 249 -11.22 -18.87 -5.44
CA GLU A 249 -11.16 -19.16 -4.01
C GLU A 249 -9.76 -19.58 -3.57
N ALA A 250 -9.12 -20.50 -4.30
CA ALA A 250 -7.78 -20.95 -3.99
C ALA A 250 -6.77 -19.77 -3.98
N ALA A 251 -6.87 -18.88 -4.96
CA ALA A 251 -6.02 -17.71 -5.07
C ALA A 251 -6.30 -16.68 -3.96
N LEU A 252 -7.56 -16.39 -3.63
CA LEU A 252 -7.92 -15.49 -2.54
C LEU A 252 -7.35 -15.98 -1.20
N ARG A 253 -7.43 -17.29 -0.93
CA ARG A 253 -6.83 -17.88 0.26
C ARG A 253 -5.30 -17.72 0.31
N GLN A 254 -4.62 -17.84 -0.84
CA GLN A 254 -3.17 -17.58 -0.94
C GLN A 254 -2.84 -16.08 -0.74
N ALA A 255 -3.66 -15.18 -1.28
CA ALA A 255 -3.51 -13.74 -1.07
C ALA A 255 -3.62 -13.39 0.41
N ILE A 256 -4.64 -13.88 1.10
CA ILE A 256 -4.87 -13.69 2.54
C ILE A 256 -3.73 -14.31 3.37
N ALA A 257 -3.27 -15.52 3.01
CA ALA A 257 -2.15 -16.17 3.71
C ALA A 257 -0.84 -15.36 3.60
N ALA A 258 -0.63 -14.68 2.48
CA ALA A 258 0.52 -13.81 2.26
C ALA A 258 0.37 -12.45 2.95
N ASN A 259 -0.84 -11.92 3.01
CA ASN A 259 -1.17 -10.65 3.67
C ASN A 259 -2.54 -10.76 4.34
N ALA A 260 -2.55 -10.96 5.65
CA ALA A 260 -3.78 -11.07 6.43
C ALA A 260 -4.61 -9.76 6.48
N GLU A 261 -4.02 -8.62 6.10
CA GLU A 261 -4.71 -7.33 6.04
C GLU A 261 -5.25 -7.03 4.62
N ASP A 262 -5.30 -8.01 3.72
CA ASP A 262 -5.87 -7.86 2.38
C ASP A 262 -7.40 -7.92 2.43
N TRP A 263 -8.02 -6.78 2.79
CA TRP A 263 -9.47 -6.65 2.93
C TRP A 263 -10.23 -6.98 1.63
N GLU A 264 -9.65 -6.71 0.47
CA GLU A 264 -10.27 -6.96 -0.84
C GLU A 264 -10.39 -8.46 -1.09
N SER A 265 -9.35 -9.22 -0.78
CA SER A 265 -9.38 -10.69 -0.86
C SER A 265 -10.34 -11.31 0.16
N HIS A 266 -10.40 -10.77 1.39
CA HIS A 266 -11.40 -11.19 2.38
C HIS A 266 -12.82 -10.96 1.88
N TYR A 267 -13.11 -9.78 1.34
CA TYR A 267 -14.43 -9.44 0.82
C TYR A 267 -14.85 -10.38 -0.32
N HIS A 268 -14.01 -10.56 -1.33
CA HIS A 268 -14.34 -11.43 -2.46
C HIS A 268 -14.46 -12.91 -2.07
N LEU A 269 -13.69 -13.37 -1.10
CA LEU A 269 -13.86 -14.72 -0.57
C LEU A 269 -15.18 -14.86 0.17
N ALA A 270 -15.60 -13.85 0.93
CA ALA A 270 -16.90 -13.83 1.57
C ALA A 270 -18.05 -13.87 0.56
N GLU A 271 -17.97 -13.13 -0.55
CA GLU A 271 -18.96 -13.18 -1.63
C GLU A 271 -19.10 -14.59 -2.23
N LEU A 272 -17.97 -15.25 -2.53
CA LEU A 272 -17.98 -16.61 -3.06
C LEU A 272 -18.64 -17.61 -2.08
N LEU A 273 -18.30 -17.50 -0.79
CA LEU A 273 -18.85 -18.37 0.25
C LEU A 273 -20.35 -18.09 0.48
N SER A 274 -20.76 -16.84 0.44
CA SER A 274 -22.15 -16.42 0.54
C SER A 274 -22.99 -16.98 -0.61
N ALA A 275 -22.47 -16.88 -1.84
CA ALA A 275 -23.14 -17.44 -3.02
C ALA A 275 -23.32 -18.97 -2.95
N ARG A 276 -22.46 -19.68 -2.22
CA ARG A 276 -22.59 -21.12 -1.96
C ARG A 276 -23.45 -21.45 -0.75
N GLY A 277 -23.97 -20.46 -0.05
CA GLY A 277 -24.77 -20.65 1.16
C GLY A 277 -23.95 -20.94 2.42
N GLU A 278 -22.64 -20.80 2.37
CA GLU A 278 -21.73 -20.98 3.52
C GLU A 278 -21.74 -19.76 4.44
N ARG A 279 -22.91 -19.40 4.97
CA ARG A 279 -23.19 -18.14 5.68
C ARG A 279 -22.27 -17.86 6.86
N GLN A 280 -21.86 -18.90 7.62
CA GLN A 280 -20.98 -18.69 8.77
C GLN A 280 -19.56 -18.32 8.31
N ALA A 281 -19.05 -18.99 7.29
CA ALA A 281 -17.74 -18.69 6.72
C ALA A 281 -17.74 -17.30 6.06
N ALA A 282 -18.76 -16.98 5.27
CA ALA A 282 -18.93 -15.67 4.66
C ALA A 282 -18.94 -14.54 5.70
N PHE A 283 -19.69 -14.73 6.82
CA PHE A 283 -19.72 -13.77 7.90
C PHE A 283 -18.32 -13.44 8.44
N ASN A 284 -17.52 -14.45 8.74
CA ASN A 284 -16.18 -14.24 9.30
C ASN A 284 -15.30 -13.44 8.33
N PHE A 285 -15.36 -13.73 7.03
CA PHE A 285 -14.57 -13.00 6.02
C PHE A 285 -15.09 -11.59 5.74
N TYR A 286 -16.40 -11.34 5.79
CA TYR A 286 -16.94 -9.97 5.74
C TYR A 286 -16.53 -9.16 6.97
N GLU A 287 -16.50 -9.79 8.16
CA GLU A 287 -16.06 -9.15 9.40
C GLU A 287 -14.60 -8.69 9.28
N GLU A 288 -13.69 -9.58 8.86
CA GLU A 288 -12.28 -9.24 8.63
C GLU A 288 -12.12 -8.12 7.59
N ALA A 289 -12.87 -8.16 6.48
CA ALA A 289 -12.83 -7.11 5.46
C ALA A 289 -13.31 -5.76 6.02
N ALA A 290 -14.39 -5.76 6.81
CA ALA A 290 -14.98 -4.55 7.38
C ALA A 290 -14.12 -3.97 8.52
N GLU A 291 -13.43 -4.81 9.31
CA GLU A 291 -12.50 -4.38 10.36
C GLU A 291 -11.21 -3.80 9.77
N THR A 292 -10.67 -4.46 8.76
CA THR A 292 -9.43 -4.03 8.09
C THR A 292 -9.64 -2.75 7.27
N ASN A 293 -10.79 -2.61 6.61
CA ASN A 293 -11.16 -1.39 5.89
C ASN A 293 -12.57 -0.90 6.30
N PRO A 294 -12.71 -0.18 7.42
CA PRO A 294 -14.00 0.33 7.87
C PRO A 294 -14.69 1.30 6.90
N GLY A 295 -13.94 1.85 5.95
CA GLY A 295 -14.47 2.72 4.90
C GLY A 295 -15.04 2.00 3.69
N PHE A 296 -14.88 0.69 3.59
CA PHE A 296 -15.39 -0.08 2.46
C PHE A 296 -16.85 -0.47 2.65
N VAL A 297 -17.74 0.34 2.07
CA VAL A 297 -19.21 0.21 2.23
C VAL A 297 -19.76 -1.17 1.88
N PRO A 298 -19.35 -1.84 0.79
CA PRO A 298 -19.91 -3.15 0.47
C PRO A 298 -19.69 -4.18 1.59
N ALA A 299 -18.51 -4.23 2.21
CA ALA A 299 -18.26 -5.15 3.32
C ALA A 299 -19.08 -4.78 4.57
N GLN A 300 -19.19 -3.49 4.89
CA GLN A 300 -20.00 -3.02 6.01
C GLN A 300 -21.50 -3.34 5.80
N ALA A 301 -22.01 -3.19 4.58
CA ALA A 301 -23.40 -3.50 4.25
C ALA A 301 -23.69 -5.00 4.36
N ALA A 302 -22.85 -5.84 3.73
CA ALA A 302 -22.98 -7.29 3.78
C ALA A 302 -22.87 -7.84 5.22
N LEU A 303 -21.90 -7.32 6.00
CA LEU A 303 -21.78 -7.67 7.41
C LEU A 303 -23.02 -7.23 8.20
N GLY A 304 -23.49 -5.99 7.98
CA GLY A 304 -24.67 -5.43 8.62
C GLY A 304 -25.93 -6.27 8.37
N GLU A 305 -26.14 -6.75 7.15
CA GLU A 305 -27.25 -7.62 6.76
C GLU A 305 -27.20 -8.95 7.53
N LEU A 306 -26.05 -9.61 7.54
CA LEU A 306 -25.86 -10.85 8.28
C LEU A 306 -25.98 -10.68 9.79
N LEU A 307 -25.64 -9.51 10.33
CA LEU A 307 -25.83 -9.17 11.73
C LEU A 307 -27.32 -8.96 12.08
N LEU A 308 -28.10 -8.34 11.18
CA LEU A 308 -29.56 -8.23 11.33
C LEU A 308 -30.23 -9.61 11.32
N GLU A 309 -29.86 -10.48 10.36
CA GLU A 309 -30.38 -11.88 10.31
C GLU A 309 -30.12 -12.64 11.62
N ARG A 310 -28.98 -12.37 12.26
CA ARG A 310 -28.58 -12.98 13.55
C ARG A 310 -29.09 -12.26 14.78
N GLN A 311 -29.88 -11.20 14.59
CA GLN A 311 -30.37 -10.34 15.66
C GLN A 311 -29.28 -9.69 16.52
N GLN A 312 -28.06 -9.54 15.95
CA GLN A 312 -26.95 -8.85 16.60
C GLN A 312 -27.05 -7.33 16.37
N TYR A 313 -28.14 -6.76 16.83
CA TYR A 313 -28.55 -5.40 16.51
C TYR A 313 -27.51 -4.33 16.89
N THR A 314 -26.87 -4.48 18.06
CA THR A 314 -25.82 -3.51 18.48
C THR A 314 -24.69 -3.42 17.47
N ARG A 315 -24.25 -4.54 16.92
CA ARG A 315 -23.18 -4.59 15.91
C ARG A 315 -23.68 -4.10 14.56
N ALA A 316 -24.89 -4.46 14.16
CA ALA A 316 -25.51 -3.97 12.93
C ALA A 316 -25.62 -2.43 12.94
N ILE A 317 -25.98 -1.83 14.07
CA ILE A 317 -26.00 -0.37 14.24
C ILE A 317 -24.64 0.24 13.91
N ILE A 318 -23.54 -0.35 14.40
CA ILE A 318 -22.19 0.16 14.15
C ILE A 318 -21.87 0.15 12.65
N SER A 319 -22.15 -0.96 11.96
CA SER A 319 -21.91 -1.10 10.52
C SER A 319 -22.73 -0.07 9.71
N TYR A 320 -24.03 0.03 9.95
CA TYR A 320 -24.87 0.97 9.19
C TYR A 320 -24.62 2.43 9.56
N GLN A 321 -24.26 2.75 10.80
CA GLN A 321 -23.84 4.10 11.17
C GLN A 321 -22.55 4.53 10.45
N ALA A 322 -21.63 3.61 10.20
CA ALA A 322 -20.42 3.91 9.41
C ALA A 322 -20.79 4.30 7.97
N ILE A 323 -21.76 3.60 7.37
CA ILE A 323 -22.25 3.90 6.01
C ILE A 323 -22.98 5.25 6.00
N VAL A 324 -23.96 5.47 6.89
CA VAL A 324 -24.76 6.70 6.94
C VAL A 324 -23.92 7.94 7.20
N ARG A 325 -22.86 7.83 8.02
CA ARG A 325 -21.92 8.96 8.23
C ARG A 325 -21.18 9.35 6.96
N ARG A 326 -20.84 8.39 6.12
CA ARG A 326 -20.09 8.63 4.88
C ARG A 326 -20.98 9.01 3.71
N PHE A 327 -22.17 8.42 3.66
CA PHE A 327 -23.18 8.60 2.62
C PHE A 327 -24.53 8.92 3.29
N PRO A 328 -24.73 10.19 3.68
CA PRO A 328 -25.96 10.59 4.40
C PRO A 328 -27.25 10.34 3.61
N ASP A 329 -27.19 10.32 2.28
CA ASP A 329 -28.34 10.16 1.41
C ASP A 329 -28.54 8.70 0.95
N ASP A 330 -27.85 7.75 1.58
CA ASP A 330 -28.09 6.31 1.37
C ASP A 330 -29.35 5.86 2.09
N ALA A 331 -30.45 5.74 1.33
CA ALA A 331 -31.76 5.34 1.83
C ALA A 331 -31.74 3.91 2.39
N GLY A 332 -31.02 2.97 1.73
CA GLY A 332 -30.90 1.59 2.16
C GLY A 332 -30.18 1.43 3.49
N ALA A 333 -29.08 2.18 3.67
CA ALA A 333 -28.34 2.18 4.93
C ALA A 333 -29.17 2.76 6.08
N ARG A 334 -29.96 3.84 5.83
CA ARG A 334 -30.87 4.38 6.84
C ARG A 334 -32.00 3.41 7.18
N TYR A 335 -32.56 2.74 6.18
CA TYR A 335 -33.59 1.72 6.38
C TYR A 335 -33.08 0.61 7.31
N ASN A 336 -31.93 0.02 7.00
CA ASN A 336 -31.36 -1.05 7.79
C ASN A 336 -30.90 -0.58 9.19
N LEU A 337 -30.42 0.67 9.31
CA LEU A 337 -30.11 1.28 10.61
C LEU A 337 -31.39 1.43 11.45
N GLY A 338 -32.50 1.84 10.84
CA GLY A 338 -33.79 1.93 11.49
C GLY A 338 -34.27 0.59 12.05
N ILE A 339 -34.17 -0.49 11.24
CA ILE A 339 -34.46 -1.87 11.68
C ILE A 339 -33.54 -2.29 12.83
N ALA A 340 -32.23 -2.04 12.72
CA ALA A 340 -31.26 -2.39 13.76
C ALA A 340 -31.57 -1.65 15.10
N LEU A 341 -31.90 -0.37 15.03
CA LEU A 341 -32.26 0.44 16.22
C LEU A 341 -33.55 -0.06 16.86
N TRP A 342 -34.58 -0.36 16.05
CA TRP A 342 -35.83 -0.92 16.55
C TRP A 342 -35.57 -2.25 17.25
N GLY A 343 -34.90 -3.20 16.62
CA GLY A 343 -34.57 -4.50 17.21
C GLY A 343 -33.72 -4.40 18.48
N ASN A 344 -32.90 -3.34 18.59
CA ASN A 344 -32.10 -3.05 19.79
C ASN A 344 -32.91 -2.34 20.91
N GLY A 345 -34.24 -2.16 20.76
CA GLY A 345 -35.12 -1.49 21.73
C GLY A 345 -35.10 0.04 21.67
N ARG A 346 -34.34 0.65 20.74
CA ARG A 346 -34.30 2.11 20.53
C ARG A 346 -35.39 2.54 19.55
N ARG A 347 -36.65 2.28 19.94
CA ARG A 347 -37.81 2.33 19.05
C ARG A 347 -38.00 3.68 18.37
N GLU A 348 -37.98 4.80 19.12
CA GLU A 348 -38.17 6.15 18.58
C GLU A 348 -37.09 6.49 17.52
N ALA A 349 -35.82 6.19 17.85
CA ALA A 349 -34.74 6.40 16.90
C ALA A 349 -34.88 5.52 15.65
N GLY A 350 -35.35 4.27 15.83
CA GLY A 350 -35.63 3.35 14.73
C GLY A 350 -36.68 3.92 13.78
N LEU A 351 -37.82 4.37 14.28
CA LEU A 351 -38.87 5.00 13.47
C LEU A 351 -38.38 6.25 12.76
N THR A 352 -37.62 7.12 13.44
CA THR A 352 -37.03 8.32 12.81
C THR A 352 -36.15 7.98 11.61
N TYR A 353 -35.29 6.96 11.71
CA TYR A 353 -34.44 6.55 10.60
C TYR A 353 -35.25 5.89 9.47
N LEU A 354 -36.30 5.13 9.77
CA LEU A 354 -37.20 4.56 8.76
C LEU A 354 -37.95 5.67 8.01
N GLU A 355 -38.48 6.69 8.71
CA GLU A 355 -39.10 7.85 8.05
C GLU A 355 -38.12 8.61 7.13
N GLN A 356 -36.87 8.80 7.59
CA GLN A 356 -35.83 9.41 6.75
C GLN A 356 -35.54 8.56 5.52
N ALA A 357 -35.49 7.24 5.67
CA ALA A 357 -35.28 6.32 4.53
C ALA A 357 -36.42 6.41 3.53
N ARG A 358 -37.68 6.43 4.01
CA ARG A 358 -38.90 6.63 3.17
C ARG A 358 -38.77 7.90 2.34
N ASN A 359 -38.46 9.03 3.00
CA ASN A 359 -38.35 10.32 2.30
C ASN A 359 -37.25 10.30 1.24
N LEU A 360 -36.08 9.70 1.51
CA LEU A 360 -35.03 9.56 0.53
C LEU A 360 -35.40 8.65 -0.64
N TYR A 361 -36.13 7.54 -0.39
CA TYR A 361 -36.65 6.70 -1.46
C TYR A 361 -37.68 7.43 -2.32
N ASP A 362 -38.53 8.27 -1.71
CA ASP A 362 -39.50 9.11 -2.45
C ASP A 362 -38.78 10.14 -3.33
N GLU A 363 -37.79 10.85 -2.81
CA GLU A 363 -36.91 11.78 -3.54
C GLU A 363 -36.19 11.08 -4.71
N GLN A 364 -35.81 9.82 -4.53
CA GLN A 364 -35.17 8.99 -5.56
C GLN A 364 -36.16 8.39 -6.56
N GLY A 365 -37.47 8.55 -6.34
CA GLY A 365 -38.51 8.00 -7.19
C GLY A 365 -38.72 6.49 -7.07
N SER A 366 -38.18 5.85 -6.02
CA SER A 366 -38.29 4.40 -5.78
C SER A 366 -39.58 4.04 -5.06
N ARG A 367 -40.70 4.00 -5.81
CA ARG A 367 -42.05 3.79 -5.26
C ARG A 367 -42.19 2.47 -4.49
N SER A 368 -41.59 1.39 -5.01
CA SER A 368 -41.64 0.08 -4.32
C SER A 368 -40.94 0.07 -2.98
N ASP A 369 -39.85 0.83 -2.83
CA ASP A 369 -39.15 0.95 -1.56
C ASP A 369 -39.91 1.82 -0.57
N VAL A 370 -40.57 2.89 -1.04
CA VAL A 370 -41.48 3.71 -0.21
C VAL A 370 -42.59 2.84 0.36
N GLU A 371 -43.32 2.09 -0.48
CA GLU A 371 -44.39 1.18 -0.06
C GLU A 371 -43.89 0.14 0.97
N ARG A 372 -42.70 -0.41 0.77
CA ARG A 372 -42.09 -1.35 1.71
C ARG A 372 -41.79 -0.72 3.06
N VAL A 373 -41.29 0.51 3.10
CA VAL A 373 -40.98 1.20 4.35
C VAL A 373 -42.26 1.61 5.06
N GLU A 374 -43.30 2.07 4.35
CA GLU A 374 -44.59 2.44 4.92
C GLU A 374 -45.27 1.22 5.55
N ALA A 375 -45.31 0.10 4.87
CA ALA A 375 -45.88 -1.14 5.42
C ALA A 375 -45.13 -1.60 6.70
N LEU A 376 -43.80 -1.42 6.74
CA LEU A 376 -43.01 -1.71 7.93
C LEU A 376 -43.37 -0.73 9.07
N LEU A 377 -43.44 0.56 8.81
CA LEU A 377 -43.79 1.58 9.80
C LEU A 377 -45.16 1.33 10.40
N GLU A 378 -46.18 0.98 9.58
CA GLU A 378 -47.53 0.61 10.04
C GLU A 378 -47.48 -0.60 10.97
N SER A 379 -46.74 -1.65 10.60
CA SER A 379 -46.64 -2.86 11.44
C SER A 379 -45.96 -2.58 12.78
N LEU A 380 -44.90 -1.76 12.79
CA LEU A 380 -44.15 -1.45 14.00
C LEU A 380 -44.91 -0.51 14.96
N THR A 381 -45.73 0.41 14.42
CA THR A 381 -46.57 1.28 15.23
C THR A 381 -47.73 0.52 15.87
N ALA A 382 -48.30 -0.44 15.14
CA ALA A 382 -49.38 -1.30 15.70
C ALA A 382 -48.91 -2.25 16.82
N GLU A 383 -47.59 -2.57 16.90
CA GLU A 383 -47.03 -3.34 18.03
C GLU A 383 -46.83 -2.52 19.31
N VAL A 384 -46.96 -1.22 19.24
CA VAL A 384 -46.72 -0.30 20.38
C VAL A 384 -48.03 0.14 21.04
N GLU A 385 -49.15 0.08 20.30
CA GLU A 385 -50.51 0.30 20.83
C GLU A 385 -51.06 -0.96 21.51
#